data_6783c5c459258b7934632270c998d16a
#
_entry.id   6783c5c459258b7934632270c998d16a
#
_cell.length_a   1.000
_cell.length_b   1.000
_cell.length_c   1.000
_cell.angle_alpha   90.00
_cell.angle_beta   90.00
_cell.angle_gamma   90.00
#
_symmetry.space_group_name_H-M   'P 1'
#
loop_
_entity.id
_entity.type
_entity.pdbx_description
1 polymer ?
#
loop_
_entity_poly.entity_id
_entity_poly.type
_entity_poly.pdbx_seq_one_letter_code
_entity_poly.pdbx_strand_id
1 'polypeptide(L)'
;MFKILKKSVILKKGLTQFSTFSTKQKLNLNEQWLKLASKEIKGKDVKETLIRETNEQMLIKPLYTKEDWSPPVGNAEIPGEFPYKRGPYATMYTHRPWTIRQYAGFSTVEESNKFYKANLQAGQQGLSVAFDLATHRGYDSDHERVAGDVGMAGVAIDSVEDMKILFDSIPLGDISVSMTMNGAVLPIMAMYIVAGME
;
A
#
# COMPACT_ATOMS: atom_id res chain seq x y z
N MET A 1 22.26 25.57 -30.99
CA MET A 1 21.52 26.66 -30.34
C MET A 1 20.08 26.20 -30.13
N PHE A 2 19.84 25.44 -29.05
CA PHE A 2 18.58 24.75 -28.80
C PHE A 2 17.71 25.57 -27.86
N LYS A 3 16.46 25.78 -28.26
CA LYS A 3 15.41 26.47 -27.49
C LYS A 3 15.03 25.66 -26.24
N ILE A 4 15.49 26.06 -25.07
CA ILE A 4 14.95 25.71 -23.78
C ILE A 4 14.19 26.93 -23.27
N LEU A 5 12.92 27.03 -23.57
CA LEU A 5 12.00 27.98 -22.94
C LEU A 5 10.57 27.59 -23.30
N LYS A 6 9.95 26.73 -22.47
CA LYS A 6 8.48 26.64 -22.28
C LYS A 6 8.08 25.50 -21.33
N LYS A 7 8.72 25.35 -20.17
CA LYS A 7 8.25 24.42 -19.14
C LYS A 7 7.94 25.07 -17.77
N SER A 8 8.01 26.39 -17.65
CA SER A 8 7.79 27.05 -16.34
C SER A 8 6.35 27.54 -16.10
N VAL A 9 5.44 27.42 -17.05
CA VAL A 9 4.08 27.98 -16.93
C VAL A 9 3.07 26.93 -16.41
N ILE A 10 3.35 25.64 -16.60
CA ILE A 10 2.41 24.57 -16.17
C ILE A 10 2.54 24.25 -14.67
N LEU A 11 3.72 24.42 -14.09
CA LEU A 11 3.91 24.18 -12.64
C LEU A 11 3.29 25.25 -11.73
N LYS A 12 3.10 26.49 -12.21
CA LYS A 12 2.48 27.55 -11.40
C LYS A 12 0.96 27.46 -11.30
N LYS A 13 0.28 26.80 -12.24
CA LYS A 13 -1.18 26.60 -12.18
C LYS A 13 -1.60 25.42 -11.28
N GLY A 14 -0.73 24.44 -11.07
CA GLY A 14 -1.00 23.31 -10.18
C GLY A 14 -0.84 23.65 -8.69
N LEU A 15 0.05 24.56 -8.35
CA LEU A 15 0.32 24.94 -6.95
C LEU A 15 -0.70 25.96 -6.37
N THR A 16 -1.41 26.69 -7.22
CA THR A 16 -2.42 27.67 -6.77
C THR A 16 -3.77 27.03 -6.42
N GLN A 17 -4.01 25.78 -6.80
CA GLN A 17 -5.23 25.06 -6.41
C GLN A 17 -5.12 24.32 -5.07
N PHE A 18 -3.91 24.08 -4.56
CA PHE A 18 -3.72 23.45 -3.24
C PHE A 18 -3.81 24.44 -2.06
N SER A 19 -3.78 25.75 -2.30
CA SER A 19 -3.80 26.76 -1.23
C SER A 19 -5.21 27.22 -0.81
N THR A 20 -6.27 26.70 -1.44
CA THR A 20 -7.66 27.09 -1.14
C THR A 20 -8.44 26.09 -0.33
N PHE A 21 -7.83 25.01 0.19
CA PHE A 21 -8.49 24.07 1.11
C PHE A 21 -8.55 24.53 2.56
N SER A 22 -8.09 25.75 2.86
CA SER A 22 -8.39 26.40 4.14
C SER A 22 -9.72 27.17 4.05
N THR A 23 -10.77 26.50 3.66
CA THR A 23 -12.12 26.98 3.99
C THR A 23 -12.26 26.78 5.49
N LYS A 24 -12.31 27.88 6.24
CA LYS A 24 -12.70 27.90 7.65
C LYS A 24 -13.97 27.06 7.76
N GLN A 25 -13.84 25.86 8.31
CA GLN A 25 -14.96 24.94 8.52
C GLN A 25 -15.98 25.67 9.36
N LYS A 26 -17.17 25.96 8.81
CA LYS A 26 -18.25 26.57 9.59
C LYS A 26 -18.69 25.53 10.62
N LEU A 27 -18.33 25.76 11.86
CA LEU A 27 -18.72 24.96 13.01
C LEU A 27 -20.14 25.33 13.45
N ASN A 28 -21.13 25.00 12.61
CA ASN A 28 -22.52 25.10 13.04
C ASN A 28 -22.85 23.89 13.90
N LEU A 29 -23.12 24.12 15.16
CA LEU A 29 -23.60 23.12 16.09
C LEU A 29 -25.11 23.34 16.34
N ASN A 30 -25.88 22.26 16.46
CA ASN A 30 -27.32 22.34 16.72
C ASN A 30 -27.60 23.03 18.05
N GLU A 31 -28.42 24.07 18.06
CA GLU A 31 -28.68 24.89 19.25
C GLU A 31 -29.35 24.10 20.38
N GLN A 32 -30.23 23.16 20.09
CA GLN A 32 -30.88 22.35 21.12
C GLN A 32 -29.85 21.43 21.79
N TRP A 33 -28.98 20.83 20.98
CA TRP A 33 -27.90 19.99 21.49
C TRP A 33 -26.90 20.81 22.32
N LEU A 34 -26.54 22.03 21.89
CA LEU A 34 -25.67 22.93 22.66
C LEU A 34 -26.18 23.18 24.08
N LYS A 35 -27.51 23.41 24.24
CA LYS A 35 -28.11 23.61 25.55
C LYS A 35 -27.99 22.36 26.45
N LEU A 36 -28.11 21.17 25.88
CA LEU A 36 -27.96 19.91 26.61
C LEU A 36 -26.49 19.66 26.98
N ALA A 37 -25.60 19.78 26.01
CA ALA A 37 -24.16 19.59 26.19
C ALA A 37 -23.57 20.56 27.24
N SER A 38 -23.96 21.83 27.22
CA SER A 38 -23.50 22.83 28.21
C SER A 38 -23.87 22.47 29.65
N LYS A 39 -25.02 21.82 29.86
CA LYS A 39 -25.38 21.32 31.19
C LYS A 39 -24.48 20.18 31.65
N GLU A 40 -24.16 19.26 30.75
CA GLU A 40 -23.30 18.10 31.07
C GLU A 40 -21.86 18.51 31.38
N ILE A 41 -21.32 19.45 30.62
CA ILE A 41 -19.95 19.95 30.82
C ILE A 41 -19.85 21.06 31.87
N LYS A 42 -20.93 21.25 32.66
CA LYS A 42 -20.99 22.18 33.81
C LYS A 42 -20.64 23.65 33.38
N GLY A 43 -21.13 24.10 32.24
CA GLY A 43 -20.95 25.45 31.75
C GLY A 43 -19.60 25.77 31.14
N LYS A 44 -18.72 24.79 30.92
CA LYS A 44 -17.48 24.98 30.16
C LYS A 44 -17.81 25.32 28.68
N ASP A 45 -16.87 25.96 27.98
CA ASP A 45 -17.05 26.22 26.56
C ASP A 45 -17.10 24.92 25.76
N VAL A 46 -18.17 24.73 24.98
CA VAL A 46 -18.40 23.52 24.18
C VAL A 46 -17.34 23.36 23.09
N LYS A 47 -16.92 24.48 22.49
CA LYS A 47 -15.95 24.43 21.38
C LYS A 47 -14.57 24.02 21.89
N GLU A 48 -14.14 24.59 22.99
CA GLU A 48 -12.83 24.27 23.57
C GLU A 48 -12.80 22.86 24.19
N THR A 49 -13.94 22.38 24.71
CA THR A 49 -13.99 21.13 25.46
C THR A 49 -14.25 19.91 24.57
N LEU A 50 -15.10 20.04 23.54
CA LEU A 50 -15.63 18.91 22.79
C LEU A 50 -15.20 18.85 21.32
N ILE A 51 -14.71 19.96 20.73
CA ILE A 51 -14.17 19.95 19.37
C ILE A 51 -12.72 19.50 19.44
N ARG A 52 -12.35 18.59 18.57
CA ARG A 52 -10.98 18.10 18.44
C ARG A 52 -10.41 18.49 17.09
N GLU A 53 -9.18 18.95 17.11
CA GLU A 53 -8.38 19.17 15.89
C GLU A 53 -7.53 17.93 15.64
N THR A 54 -7.54 17.46 14.37
CA THR A 54 -6.67 16.38 13.93
C THR A 54 -5.29 16.91 13.50
N ASN A 55 -4.32 16.00 13.35
CA ASN A 55 -2.98 16.35 12.86
C ASN A 55 -3.03 16.96 11.43
N GLU A 56 -4.07 16.68 10.65
CA GLU A 56 -4.33 17.24 9.34
C GLU A 56 -5.03 18.61 9.40
N GLN A 57 -5.13 19.22 10.58
CA GLN A 57 -5.78 20.52 10.84
C GLN A 57 -7.29 20.52 10.51
N MET A 58 -7.93 19.37 10.62
CA MET A 58 -9.39 19.26 10.50
C MET A 58 -10.05 19.32 11.87
N LEU A 59 -11.14 20.10 11.95
CA LEU A 59 -11.92 20.20 13.18
C LEU A 59 -13.03 19.12 13.17
N ILE A 60 -12.98 18.23 14.13
CA ILE A 60 -14.00 17.19 14.32
C ILE A 60 -15.05 17.70 15.31
N LYS A 61 -16.30 17.77 14.83
CA LYS A 61 -17.44 18.15 15.67
C LYS A 61 -17.81 17.01 16.63
N PRO A 62 -18.34 17.32 17.82
CA PRO A 62 -18.87 16.32 18.74
C PRO A 62 -20.20 15.70 18.28
N LEU A 63 -20.92 16.40 17.37
CA LEU A 63 -22.18 15.94 16.79
C LEU A 63 -22.23 16.33 15.32
N TYR A 64 -22.65 15.40 14.47
CA TYR A 64 -23.01 15.63 13.08
C TYR A 64 -24.50 15.34 12.91
N THR A 65 -25.21 16.24 12.23
CA THR A 65 -26.64 16.13 11.96
C THR A 65 -26.89 16.06 10.45
N LYS A 66 -28.12 15.88 10.04
CA LYS A 66 -28.51 15.90 8.63
C LYS A 66 -28.09 17.20 7.91
N GLU A 67 -28.00 18.31 8.65
CA GLU A 67 -27.59 19.61 8.13
C GLU A 67 -26.11 19.69 7.79
N ASP A 68 -25.31 18.81 8.36
CA ASP A 68 -23.87 18.72 8.09
C ASP A 68 -23.59 17.93 6.81
N TRP A 69 -24.59 17.20 6.30
CA TRP A 69 -24.44 16.41 5.10
C TRP A 69 -24.76 17.26 3.87
N SER A 70 -23.85 17.30 2.93
CA SER A 70 -24.09 17.80 1.59
C SER A 70 -23.79 16.70 0.58
N PRO A 71 -24.61 16.55 -0.45
CA PRO A 71 -24.29 15.61 -1.51
C PRO A 71 -22.95 16.00 -2.15
N PRO A 72 -22.14 15.01 -2.58
CA PRO A 72 -20.90 15.29 -3.31
C PRO A 72 -21.21 16.20 -4.51
N VAL A 73 -20.38 17.21 -4.70
CA VAL A 73 -20.51 18.11 -5.87
C VAL A 73 -20.03 17.33 -7.09
N GLY A 74 -20.91 17.12 -8.05
CA GLY A 74 -20.61 16.41 -9.31
C GLY A 74 -21.46 15.16 -9.52
N ASN A 75 -21.24 14.50 -10.64
CA ASN A 75 -21.87 13.22 -10.96
C ASN A 75 -21.47 12.16 -9.93
N ALA A 76 -22.37 11.21 -9.69
CA ALA A 76 -22.06 10.06 -8.83
C ALA A 76 -20.75 9.42 -9.32
N GLU A 77 -19.72 9.51 -8.49
CA GLU A 77 -18.41 8.89 -8.78
C GLU A 77 -18.60 7.38 -8.78
N ILE A 78 -18.17 6.74 -9.85
CA ILE A 78 -18.25 5.30 -10.01
C ILE A 78 -16.84 4.68 -10.00
N PRO A 79 -16.66 3.44 -9.54
CA PRO A 79 -15.38 2.77 -9.63
C PRO A 79 -15.01 2.49 -11.08
N GLY A 80 -13.72 2.53 -11.40
CA GLY A 80 -13.19 2.29 -12.74
C GLY A 80 -13.14 3.51 -13.65
N GLU A 81 -13.60 4.68 -13.17
CA GLU A 81 -13.60 5.94 -13.93
C GLU A 81 -12.76 7.01 -13.20
N PHE A 82 -12.04 7.83 -13.97
CA PHE A 82 -11.30 8.94 -13.41
C PHE A 82 -12.24 9.89 -12.62
N PRO A 83 -11.85 10.34 -11.44
CA PRO A 83 -10.54 10.28 -10.75
C PRO A 83 -10.30 9.05 -9.85
N TYR A 84 -10.97 7.92 -10.07
CA TYR A 84 -10.78 6.63 -9.39
C TYR A 84 -10.97 6.64 -7.85
N LYS A 85 -11.72 7.56 -7.32
CA LYS A 85 -11.95 7.71 -5.88
C LYS A 85 -12.66 6.51 -5.25
N ARG A 86 -13.43 5.77 -6.06
CA ARG A 86 -14.13 4.55 -5.63
C ARG A 86 -13.42 3.27 -6.02
N GLY A 87 -12.23 3.39 -6.60
CA GLY A 87 -11.37 2.28 -6.97
C GLY A 87 -11.05 2.19 -8.45
N PRO A 88 -9.97 1.47 -8.80
CA PRO A 88 -9.43 1.44 -10.16
C PRO A 88 -10.23 0.58 -11.13
N TYR A 89 -11.10 -0.33 -10.65
CA TYR A 89 -11.85 -1.27 -11.49
C TYR A 89 -13.36 -1.11 -11.29
N ALA A 90 -14.14 -1.22 -12.36
CA ALA A 90 -15.59 -1.05 -12.30
C ALA A 90 -16.27 -2.03 -11.31
N THR A 91 -15.83 -3.28 -11.29
CA THR A 91 -16.38 -4.32 -10.41
C THR A 91 -15.65 -4.44 -9.07
N MET A 92 -14.52 -3.77 -8.91
CA MET A 92 -13.64 -3.89 -7.74
C MET A 92 -13.39 -5.36 -7.37
N TYR A 93 -13.89 -5.82 -6.24
CA TYR A 93 -13.70 -7.20 -5.74
C TYR A 93 -14.95 -8.08 -5.87
N THR A 94 -16.02 -7.59 -6.51
CA THR A 94 -17.27 -8.37 -6.65
C THR A 94 -17.18 -9.47 -7.70
N HIS A 95 -16.42 -9.25 -8.76
CA HIS A 95 -16.15 -10.26 -9.80
C HIS A 95 -14.84 -11.00 -9.54
N ARG A 96 -13.78 -10.27 -9.22
CA ARG A 96 -12.48 -10.84 -8.94
C ARG A 96 -12.07 -10.48 -7.51
N PRO A 97 -12.11 -11.42 -6.56
CA PRO A 97 -11.68 -11.19 -5.18
C PRO A 97 -10.21 -10.79 -5.10
N TRP A 98 -9.82 -10.18 -3.98
CA TRP A 98 -8.42 -9.89 -3.72
C TRP A 98 -7.60 -11.18 -3.63
N THR A 99 -6.34 -11.09 -4.01
CA THR A 99 -5.40 -12.19 -3.93
C THR A 99 -4.97 -12.43 -2.49
N ILE A 100 -5.16 -13.66 -2.00
CA ILE A 100 -4.65 -14.09 -0.69
C ILE A 100 -3.21 -14.55 -0.89
N ARG A 101 -2.27 -13.90 -0.19
CA ARG A 101 -0.85 -14.26 -0.19
C ARG A 101 -0.22 -14.01 1.17
N GLN A 102 0.82 -14.77 1.48
CA GLN A 102 1.61 -14.64 2.68
C GLN A 102 3.04 -14.29 2.31
N TYR A 103 3.62 -13.32 3.02
CA TYR A 103 5.06 -13.03 2.93
C TYR A 103 5.82 -14.08 3.72
N ALA A 104 6.63 -14.87 3.06
CA ALA A 104 7.36 -15.98 3.67
C ALA A 104 8.62 -16.32 2.87
N GLY A 105 9.63 -16.79 3.58
CA GLY A 105 10.86 -17.37 3.08
C GLY A 105 11.60 -18.02 4.24
N PHE A 106 12.13 -19.19 4.00
CA PHE A 106 12.92 -19.96 4.94
C PHE A 106 14.37 -20.00 4.46
N SER A 107 15.28 -20.47 5.28
CA SER A 107 16.72 -20.43 5.01
C SER A 107 17.11 -21.03 3.66
N THR A 108 16.47 -22.14 3.26
CA THR A 108 16.77 -22.83 2.00
C THR A 108 15.64 -22.70 0.98
N VAL A 109 15.99 -22.89 -0.28
CA VAL A 109 15.03 -22.85 -1.39
C VAL A 109 14.06 -24.01 -1.35
N GLU A 110 14.52 -25.19 -0.92
CA GLU A 110 13.70 -26.42 -0.82
C GLU A 110 12.62 -26.28 0.28
N GLU A 111 12.99 -25.76 1.45
CA GLU A 111 12.02 -25.53 2.53
C GLU A 111 11.00 -24.47 2.13
N SER A 112 11.44 -23.40 1.49
CA SER A 112 10.59 -22.35 0.99
C SER A 112 9.63 -22.85 -0.09
N ASN A 113 10.10 -23.61 -1.06
CA ASN A 113 9.28 -24.26 -2.09
C ASN A 113 8.22 -25.17 -1.49
N LYS A 114 8.61 -26.04 -0.54
CA LYS A 114 7.68 -26.94 0.15
C LYS A 114 6.57 -26.16 0.86
N PHE A 115 6.92 -25.08 1.52
CA PHE A 115 5.95 -24.21 2.20
C PHE A 115 5.01 -23.54 1.21
N TYR A 116 5.51 -23.00 0.11
CA TYR A 116 4.69 -22.36 -0.92
C TYR A 116 3.69 -23.34 -1.54
N LYS A 117 4.14 -24.55 -1.89
CA LYS A 117 3.26 -25.61 -2.41
C LYS A 117 2.15 -25.97 -1.42
N ALA A 118 2.48 -26.12 -0.14
CA ALA A 118 1.49 -26.44 0.89
C ALA A 118 0.44 -25.32 1.03
N ASN A 119 0.86 -24.07 1.00
CA ASN A 119 -0.07 -22.93 1.10
C ASN A 119 -0.94 -22.75 -0.15
N LEU A 120 -0.40 -22.98 -1.34
CA LEU A 120 -1.19 -22.96 -2.57
C LEU A 120 -2.26 -24.06 -2.55
N GLN A 121 -1.92 -25.26 -2.07
CA GLN A 121 -2.89 -26.34 -1.87
C GLN A 121 -3.96 -25.99 -0.82
N ALA A 122 -3.61 -25.19 0.18
CA ALA A 122 -4.54 -24.71 1.20
C ALA A 122 -5.40 -23.51 0.74
N GLY A 123 -5.27 -23.06 -0.52
CA GLY A 123 -6.09 -22.00 -1.10
C GLY A 123 -5.44 -20.62 -1.19
N GLN A 124 -4.16 -20.49 -0.91
CA GLN A 124 -3.39 -19.28 -1.20
C GLN A 124 -3.37 -19.05 -2.73
N GLN A 125 -3.48 -17.79 -3.16
CA GLN A 125 -3.67 -17.45 -4.58
C GLN A 125 -2.47 -16.72 -5.20
N GLY A 126 -1.45 -16.44 -4.40
CA GLY A 126 -0.23 -15.81 -4.84
C GLY A 126 0.87 -15.97 -3.81
N LEU A 127 2.09 -15.69 -4.19
CA LEU A 127 3.26 -15.79 -3.32
C LEU A 127 3.83 -14.40 -3.04
N SER A 128 4.42 -14.23 -1.87
CA SER A 128 5.24 -13.07 -1.53
C SER A 128 6.54 -13.58 -0.90
N VAL A 129 7.62 -13.49 -1.65
CA VAL A 129 8.92 -14.07 -1.27
C VAL A 129 9.65 -13.17 -0.31
N ALA A 130 10.05 -13.71 0.83
CA ALA A 130 10.98 -13.10 1.76
C ALA A 130 12.41 -13.63 1.46
N PHE A 131 13.26 -12.76 0.99
CA PHE A 131 14.68 -13.05 0.80
C PHE A 131 15.48 -12.77 2.08
N ASP A 132 16.60 -13.40 2.24
CA ASP A 132 17.51 -13.16 3.35
C ASP A 132 18.29 -11.84 3.20
N LEU A 133 19.02 -11.46 4.23
CA LEU A 133 19.75 -10.20 4.24
C LEU A 133 20.92 -10.16 3.26
N ALA A 134 21.57 -11.30 3.01
CA ALA A 134 22.67 -11.41 2.04
C ALA A 134 22.16 -11.10 0.63
N THR A 135 21.08 -11.77 0.21
CA THR A 135 20.42 -11.57 -1.08
C THR A 135 19.91 -10.13 -1.23
N HIS A 136 19.30 -9.54 -0.18
CA HIS A 136 18.85 -8.15 -0.21
C HIS A 136 19.95 -7.13 -0.48
N ARG A 137 21.16 -7.42 0.00
CA ARG A 137 22.34 -6.56 -0.20
C ARG A 137 23.05 -6.83 -1.52
N GLY A 138 22.74 -7.95 -2.19
CA GLY A 138 23.39 -8.36 -3.43
C GLY A 138 24.74 -9.03 -3.21
N TYR A 139 24.90 -9.71 -2.08
CA TYR A 139 26.07 -10.55 -1.79
C TYR A 139 25.74 -12.02 -2.00
N ASP A 140 26.70 -12.76 -2.50
CA ASP A 140 26.67 -14.22 -2.51
C ASP A 140 26.85 -14.76 -1.08
N SER A 141 26.32 -15.93 -0.81
CA SER A 141 26.29 -16.52 0.55
C SER A 141 27.67 -16.80 1.14
N ASP A 142 28.70 -16.93 0.31
CA ASP A 142 30.09 -17.16 0.74
C ASP A 142 30.87 -15.87 1.07
N HIS A 143 30.26 -14.70 0.86
CA HIS A 143 30.93 -13.43 1.09
C HIS A 143 31.12 -13.15 2.58
N GLU A 144 32.33 -12.75 3.00
CA GLU A 144 32.71 -12.54 4.41
C GLU A 144 31.82 -11.55 5.18
N ARG A 145 31.27 -10.54 4.49
CA ARG A 145 30.39 -9.50 5.09
C ARG A 145 29.01 -9.98 5.49
N VAL A 146 28.60 -11.14 5.02
CA VAL A 146 27.28 -11.69 5.28
C VAL A 146 27.31 -12.98 6.08
N ALA A 147 28.51 -13.35 6.61
CA ALA A 147 28.62 -14.45 7.53
C ALA A 147 27.69 -14.26 8.73
N GLY A 148 26.73 -15.18 8.91
CA GLY A 148 25.70 -15.09 9.94
C GLY A 148 24.39 -14.43 9.49
N ASP A 149 24.34 -13.81 8.32
CA ASP A 149 23.11 -13.22 7.75
C ASP A 149 22.42 -14.16 6.73
N VAL A 150 23.15 -15.15 6.22
CA VAL A 150 22.69 -16.09 5.20
C VAL A 150 21.56 -16.98 5.74
N GLY A 151 20.45 -17.03 5.03
CA GLY A 151 19.26 -17.76 5.44
C GLY A 151 18.53 -17.18 6.63
N MET A 152 18.94 -16.02 7.12
CA MET A 152 18.28 -15.32 8.22
C MET A 152 17.12 -14.45 7.70
N ALA A 153 15.93 -14.67 8.28
CA ALA A 153 14.69 -13.94 7.97
C ALA A 153 14.21 -14.06 6.52
N GLY A 154 14.70 -15.04 5.77
CA GLY A 154 14.28 -15.27 4.39
C GLY A 154 15.12 -16.31 3.68
N VAL A 155 14.84 -16.52 2.40
CA VAL A 155 15.52 -17.50 1.56
C VAL A 155 16.77 -16.90 0.90
N ALA A 156 17.87 -17.61 0.95
CA ALA A 156 19.10 -17.27 0.24
C ALA A 156 18.98 -17.66 -1.24
N ILE A 157 19.35 -16.74 -2.13
CA ILE A 157 19.40 -16.95 -3.59
C ILE A 157 20.74 -16.45 -4.10
N ASP A 158 21.57 -17.36 -4.56
CA ASP A 158 22.89 -17.06 -5.12
C ASP A 158 22.93 -17.24 -6.64
N SER A 159 22.04 -18.07 -7.19
CA SER A 159 22.07 -18.46 -8.57
C SER A 159 20.67 -18.62 -9.20
N VAL A 160 20.65 -18.76 -10.52
CA VAL A 160 19.42 -19.12 -11.24
C VAL A 160 18.93 -20.52 -10.86
N GLU A 161 19.79 -21.42 -10.48
CA GLU A 161 19.41 -22.78 -10.05
C GLU A 161 18.62 -22.73 -8.72
N ASP A 162 19.02 -21.87 -7.79
CA ASP A 162 18.22 -21.64 -6.57
C ASP A 162 16.83 -21.10 -6.90
N MET A 163 16.74 -20.20 -7.86
CA MET A 163 15.47 -19.63 -8.28
C MET A 163 14.58 -20.72 -8.94
N LYS A 164 15.16 -21.63 -9.74
CA LYS A 164 14.44 -22.77 -10.33
C LYS A 164 13.91 -23.71 -9.26
N ILE A 165 14.73 -24.06 -8.27
CA ILE A 165 14.32 -24.92 -7.15
C ILE A 165 13.21 -24.23 -6.34
N LEU A 166 13.35 -22.94 -6.07
CA LEU A 166 12.35 -22.15 -5.31
C LEU A 166 10.97 -22.22 -5.95
N PHE A 167 10.89 -22.15 -7.27
CA PHE A 167 9.63 -22.14 -8.02
C PHE A 167 9.31 -23.48 -8.70
N ASP A 168 10.07 -24.53 -8.42
CA ASP A 168 9.80 -25.86 -8.98
C ASP A 168 8.35 -26.29 -8.76
N SER A 169 7.69 -26.71 -9.83
CA SER A 169 6.30 -27.19 -9.82
C SER A 169 5.27 -26.18 -9.25
N ILE A 170 5.57 -24.89 -9.27
CA ILE A 170 4.63 -23.82 -8.93
C ILE A 170 4.05 -23.23 -10.23
N PRO A 171 2.72 -23.14 -10.38
CA PRO A 171 2.10 -22.69 -11.63
C PRO A 171 2.22 -21.17 -11.82
N LEU A 172 3.39 -20.68 -12.21
CA LEU A 172 3.70 -19.24 -12.35
C LEU A 172 2.80 -18.53 -13.37
N GLY A 173 2.18 -19.26 -14.31
CA GLY A 173 1.20 -18.70 -15.24
C GLY A 173 -0.15 -18.36 -14.62
N ASP A 174 -0.51 -19.01 -13.52
CA ASP A 174 -1.82 -18.88 -12.89
C ASP A 174 -1.81 -18.02 -11.63
N ILE A 175 -0.65 -17.88 -10.98
CA ILE A 175 -0.49 -17.13 -9.74
C ILE A 175 0.40 -15.90 -9.94
N SER A 176 0.22 -14.91 -9.07
CA SER A 176 1.13 -13.75 -9.02
C SER A 176 2.19 -13.93 -7.94
N VAL A 177 3.42 -13.56 -8.27
CA VAL A 177 4.53 -13.55 -7.33
C VAL A 177 4.93 -12.10 -7.02
N SER A 178 5.04 -11.78 -5.74
CA SER A 178 5.60 -10.54 -5.24
C SER A 178 6.96 -10.82 -4.63
N MET A 179 7.93 -10.01 -4.97
CA MET A 179 9.29 -10.11 -4.43
C MET A 179 9.67 -8.76 -3.83
N THR A 180 9.97 -8.73 -2.54
CA THR A 180 10.47 -7.53 -1.88
C THR A 180 11.98 -7.53 -1.97
N MET A 181 12.57 -6.52 -2.63
CA MET A 181 13.99 -6.47 -2.89
C MET A 181 14.50 -5.03 -2.85
N ASN A 182 15.71 -4.84 -2.36
CA ASN A 182 16.38 -3.53 -2.34
C ASN A 182 17.51 -3.43 -3.37
N GLY A 183 18.73 -3.81 -3.02
CA GLY A 183 19.91 -3.63 -3.86
C GLY A 183 19.96 -4.56 -5.07
N ALA A 184 19.48 -5.78 -4.95
CA ALA A 184 19.64 -6.85 -5.95
C ALA A 184 18.41 -7.02 -6.87
N VAL A 185 17.62 -5.96 -7.11
CA VAL A 185 16.39 -6.04 -7.93
C VAL A 185 16.65 -6.61 -9.32
N LEU A 186 17.68 -6.12 -10.01
CA LEU A 186 17.95 -6.51 -11.40
C LEU A 186 18.37 -7.97 -11.54
N PRO A 187 19.37 -8.48 -10.81
CA PRO A 187 19.76 -9.89 -10.89
C PRO A 187 18.63 -10.83 -10.45
N ILE A 188 17.93 -10.54 -9.37
CA ILE A 188 16.83 -11.38 -8.89
C ILE A 188 15.68 -11.44 -9.92
N MET A 189 15.33 -10.32 -10.53
CA MET A 189 14.31 -10.31 -11.57
C MET A 189 14.76 -11.09 -12.81
N ALA A 190 16.03 -10.97 -13.21
CA ALA A 190 16.58 -11.74 -14.33
C ALA A 190 16.54 -13.26 -14.06
N MET A 191 16.96 -13.70 -12.87
CA MET A 191 16.89 -15.10 -12.45
C MET A 191 15.46 -15.63 -12.43
N TYR A 192 14.50 -14.84 -11.93
CA TYR A 192 13.08 -15.19 -11.92
C TYR A 192 12.51 -15.37 -13.33
N ILE A 193 12.85 -14.47 -14.26
CA ILE A 193 12.41 -14.58 -15.66
C ILE A 193 12.99 -15.84 -16.29
N VAL A 194 14.28 -16.11 -16.12
CA VAL A 194 14.93 -17.31 -16.67
C VAL A 194 14.30 -18.57 -16.08
N ALA A 195 14.09 -18.64 -14.77
CA ALA A 195 13.45 -19.78 -14.12
C ALA A 195 12.01 -20.01 -14.61
N GLY A 196 11.30 -18.97 -15.00
CA GLY A 196 9.94 -19.07 -15.55
C GLY A 196 9.88 -19.41 -17.06
N MET A 197 11.01 -19.36 -17.77
CA MET A 197 11.10 -19.72 -19.19
C MET A 197 11.45 -21.20 -19.43
N GLU A 198 11.98 -21.87 -18.45
CA GLU A 198 12.35 -23.29 -18.46
C GLU A 198 11.29 -24.14 -17.74
#